data_f3ed10024019da27b6df8fdd9dfcfe5e
#
_entry.id   f3ed10024019da27b6df8fdd9dfcfe5e
#
_cell.length_a   1.000
_cell.length_b   1.000
_cell.length_c   1.000
_cell.angle_alpha   90.00
_cell.angle_beta   90.00
_cell.angle_gamma   90.00
#
_symmetry.space_group_name_H-M   'P 1'
#
loop_
_entity.id
_entity.type
_entity.pdbx_description
1 polymer ?
#
loop_
_entity_poly.entity_id
_entity_poly.type
_entity_poly.pdbx_seq_one_letter_code
_entity_poly.pdbx_strand_id
1 'polypeptide(L)'
;MEANNRRDFLKKAALAGASALMAPTLLATEGKDGSEFVLSPSKRTDSKLIVPKNNGLKITGTFLDEISHDIPHQNWGEKEWDLDFQHMKRIGIDTVIMIRSGYRKFITYPSKYLLGKGCYMPSVDLVDMYLRLAEKYNMKFYFGLYDTGHYWDTRDMSWEVEYNKYVIDEVWNTYGEKYKSFGGWYISTEISRNTKGAIGAFHTMGKQCKDVSGGLPTFISP
;
A
#
# COMPACT_ATOMS: atom_id res chain seq x y z
N MET A 1 -3.33 38.84 -11.41
CA MET A 1 -3.23 37.45 -10.90
C MET A 1 -2.02 37.37 -9.99
N GLU A 2 -2.24 37.46 -8.70
CA GLU A 2 -1.16 37.44 -7.70
C GLU A 2 -0.66 36.01 -7.53
N ALA A 3 0.65 35.86 -7.66
CA ALA A 3 1.35 34.63 -7.39
C ALA A 3 1.25 34.28 -5.89
N ASN A 4 0.42 33.33 -5.57
CA ASN A 4 0.31 32.80 -4.21
C ASN A 4 1.64 32.18 -3.82
N ASN A 5 2.37 32.86 -2.93
CA ASN A 5 3.73 32.51 -2.54
C ASN A 5 3.71 31.23 -1.69
N ARG A 6 4.42 30.20 -2.15
CA ARG A 6 4.56 28.89 -1.50
C ARG A 6 4.93 28.99 0.01
N ARG A 7 5.63 30.07 0.39
CA ARG A 7 5.95 30.40 1.78
C ARG A 7 4.74 30.76 2.64
N ASP A 8 3.73 31.41 2.06
CA ASP A 8 2.52 31.79 2.81
C ASP A 8 1.59 30.62 3.01
N PHE A 9 1.58 29.64 2.07
CA PHE A 9 0.89 28.37 2.26
C PHE A 9 1.50 27.56 3.40
N LEU A 10 2.83 27.46 3.46
CA LEU A 10 3.52 26.73 4.53
C LEU A 10 3.34 27.38 5.91
N LYS A 11 3.30 28.70 5.99
CA LYS A 11 3.01 29.41 7.24
C LYS A 11 1.58 29.16 7.72
N LYS A 12 0.60 29.14 6.82
CA LYS A 12 -0.81 28.84 7.16
C LYS A 12 -1.01 27.38 7.55
N ALA A 13 -0.30 26.44 6.91
CA ALA A 13 -0.32 25.03 7.29
C ALA A 13 0.32 24.79 8.67
N ALA A 14 1.40 25.50 9.00
CA ALA A 14 2.03 25.40 10.32
C ALA A 14 1.14 25.96 11.45
N LEU A 15 0.33 26.99 11.18
CA LEU A 15 -0.62 27.53 12.16
C LEU A 15 -1.86 26.61 12.37
N ALA A 16 -2.28 25.89 11.33
CA ALA A 16 -3.43 24.96 11.44
C ALA A 16 -3.05 23.64 12.12
N GLY A 17 -1.77 23.23 12.06
CA GLY A 17 -1.25 22.02 12.71
C GLY A 17 -0.97 22.14 14.21
N ALA A 18 -0.95 23.35 14.76
CA ALA A 18 -0.58 23.60 16.16
C ALA A 18 -1.71 23.35 17.18
N SER A 19 -2.92 23.06 16.74
CA SER A 19 -4.09 22.93 17.63
C SER A 19 -4.46 21.50 18.04
N ALA A 20 -3.70 20.48 17.66
CA ALA A 20 -4.04 19.07 17.90
C ALA A 20 -3.04 18.28 18.77
N LEU A 21 -2.04 18.93 19.35
CA LEU A 21 -1.13 18.30 20.31
C LEU A 21 -1.23 18.99 21.67
N MET A 22 -2.31 18.73 22.40
CA MET A 22 -2.32 18.92 23.85
C MET A 22 -1.55 17.76 24.49
N ALA A 23 -0.24 17.90 24.59
CA ALA A 23 0.52 17.17 25.58
C ALA A 23 0.18 17.76 26.95
N PRO A 24 -0.01 16.97 28.03
CA PRO A 24 -0.24 17.49 29.35
C PRO A 24 0.99 18.31 29.77
N THR A 25 0.77 19.60 30.00
CA THR A 25 1.79 20.49 30.56
C THR A 25 2.04 20.03 32.00
N LEU A 26 3.14 19.38 32.25
CA LEU A 26 3.67 19.18 33.59
C LEU A 26 4.13 20.56 34.10
N LEU A 27 3.37 21.13 35.01
CA LEU A 27 3.79 22.27 35.84
C LEU A 27 5.02 21.81 36.64
N ALA A 28 6.19 22.27 36.25
CA ALA A 28 7.39 22.16 37.03
C ALA A 28 7.25 23.14 38.22
N THR A 29 6.99 22.62 39.41
CA THR A 29 7.23 23.37 40.65
C THR A 29 8.72 23.27 40.92
N GLU A 30 9.40 24.40 40.97
CA GLU A 30 10.79 24.52 41.42
C GLU A 30 10.89 24.08 42.91
N GLY A 31 11.33 22.85 43.10
CA GLY A 31 11.79 22.38 44.39
C GLY A 31 13.31 22.57 44.48
N LYS A 32 13.72 23.43 45.40
CA LYS A 32 15.11 23.54 45.83
C LYS A 32 15.52 22.25 46.54
N ASP A 33 16.05 21.29 45.82
CA ASP A 33 16.98 20.31 46.36
C ASP A 33 17.64 19.55 45.22
N GLY A 34 18.97 19.48 45.24
CA GLY A 34 19.76 18.95 44.15
C GLY A 34 19.80 17.42 44.13
N SER A 35 18.69 16.77 43.88
CA SER A 35 18.64 15.32 43.60
C SER A 35 18.43 15.08 42.12
N GLU A 36 19.41 14.44 41.48
CA GLU A 36 19.39 13.94 40.13
C GLU A 36 18.16 13.04 39.88
N PHE A 37 17.29 13.46 38.96
CA PHE A 37 16.09 12.71 38.61
C PHE A 37 16.50 11.56 37.68
N VAL A 38 16.77 10.38 38.22
CA VAL A 38 16.97 9.17 37.43
C VAL A 38 15.62 8.69 36.94
N LEU A 39 15.37 8.84 35.64
CA LEU A 39 14.24 8.24 34.97
C LEU A 39 14.40 6.71 34.98
N SER A 40 13.73 6.05 35.93
CA SER A 40 13.57 4.60 35.87
C SER A 40 12.80 4.23 34.61
N PRO A 41 13.28 3.26 33.82
CA PRO A 41 12.54 2.79 32.66
C PRO A 41 11.21 2.22 33.15
N SER A 42 10.12 2.86 32.74
CA SER A 42 8.75 2.36 32.93
C SER A 42 8.71 0.91 32.45
N LYS A 43 8.50 -0.04 33.34
CA LYS A 43 8.15 -1.41 33.00
C LYS A 43 6.90 -1.33 32.14
N ARG A 44 7.04 -1.52 30.82
CA ARG A 44 5.90 -1.83 29.97
C ARG A 44 5.27 -3.08 30.54
N THR A 45 4.20 -2.91 31.31
CA THR A 45 3.29 -4.00 31.59
C THR A 45 2.76 -4.46 30.24
N ASP A 46 3.08 -5.69 29.87
CA ASP A 46 2.41 -6.38 28.75
C ASP A 46 0.91 -6.37 29.04
N SER A 47 0.25 -5.32 28.61
CA SER A 47 -1.19 -5.30 28.60
C SER A 47 -1.61 -6.40 27.62
N LYS A 48 -2.02 -7.56 28.15
CA LYS A 48 -2.72 -8.55 27.35
C LYS A 48 -3.82 -7.81 26.61
N LEU A 49 -3.66 -7.67 25.30
CA LEU A 49 -4.72 -7.20 24.43
C LEU A 49 -5.93 -8.11 24.72
N ILE A 50 -6.91 -7.57 25.42
CA ILE A 50 -8.21 -8.23 25.57
C ILE A 50 -8.85 -8.13 24.21
N VAL A 51 -8.60 -9.14 23.38
CA VAL A 51 -9.34 -9.33 22.13
C VAL A 51 -10.78 -9.61 22.55
N PRO A 52 -11.75 -8.74 22.25
CA PRO A 52 -13.14 -9.03 22.55
C PRO A 52 -13.49 -10.38 21.95
N LYS A 53 -14.21 -11.23 22.68
CA LYS A 53 -14.85 -12.42 22.11
C LYS A 53 -15.88 -11.93 21.10
N ASN A 54 -15.43 -11.69 19.90
CA ASN A 54 -16.27 -11.20 18.83
C ASN A 54 -16.86 -12.43 18.12
N ASN A 55 -18.12 -12.72 18.35
CA ASN A 55 -18.88 -13.69 17.54
C ASN A 55 -19.20 -13.08 16.15
N GLY A 56 -18.51 -12.01 15.77
CA GLY A 56 -18.70 -11.26 14.56
C GLY A 56 -17.71 -11.63 13.43
N LEU A 57 -17.86 -10.95 12.32
CA LEU A 57 -16.98 -11.04 11.16
C LEU A 57 -15.54 -10.74 11.57
N LYS A 58 -14.63 -11.60 11.16
CA LYS A 58 -13.18 -11.36 11.30
C LYS A 58 -12.69 -10.64 10.06
N ILE A 59 -11.89 -9.61 10.27
CA ILE A 59 -11.13 -9.01 9.17
C ILE A 59 -9.91 -9.89 8.93
N THR A 60 -9.82 -10.49 7.74
CA THR A 60 -8.73 -11.41 7.38
C THR A 60 -7.89 -10.90 6.20
N GLY A 61 -8.28 -9.79 5.59
CA GLY A 61 -7.56 -9.17 4.50
C GLY A 61 -7.32 -7.69 4.72
N THR A 62 -6.24 -7.18 4.12
CA THR A 62 -5.90 -5.76 4.14
C THR A 62 -5.33 -5.33 2.80
N PHE A 63 -5.51 -4.06 2.47
CA PHE A 63 -4.80 -3.41 1.37
C PHE A 63 -3.44 -2.91 1.84
N LEU A 64 -2.48 -2.96 0.92
CA LEU A 64 -1.15 -2.41 1.05
C LEU A 64 -0.96 -1.39 -0.08
N ASP A 65 -0.65 -0.16 0.28
CA ASP A 65 -0.40 0.90 -0.68
C ASP A 65 1.00 1.49 -0.46
N GLU A 66 1.91 1.25 -1.38
CA GLU A 66 3.29 1.74 -1.34
C GLU A 66 3.47 2.99 -2.20
N ILE A 67 2.45 3.36 -2.96
CA ILE A 67 2.58 4.36 -4.02
C ILE A 67 1.96 5.71 -3.66
N SER A 68 0.92 5.71 -2.83
CA SER A 68 0.26 6.95 -2.44
C SER A 68 1.18 7.81 -1.59
N HIS A 69 1.40 9.04 -2.04
CA HIS A 69 2.30 10.01 -1.40
C HIS A 69 1.86 10.45 0.02
N ASP A 70 0.65 10.12 0.41
CA ASP A 70 0.11 10.43 1.74
C ASP A 70 0.44 9.37 2.79
N ILE A 71 1.09 8.28 2.40
CA ILE A 71 1.38 7.15 3.29
C ILE A 71 2.80 7.26 3.85
N PRO A 72 2.98 7.20 5.17
CA PRO A 72 4.26 7.50 5.81
C PRO A 72 5.34 6.42 5.64
N HIS A 73 4.99 5.22 5.16
CA HIS A 73 5.91 4.08 5.08
C HIS A 73 6.62 3.92 3.72
N GLN A 74 6.51 4.89 2.81
CA GLN A 74 7.14 4.83 1.47
C GLN A 74 8.66 4.59 1.48
N ASN A 75 9.34 4.84 2.60
CA ASN A 75 10.78 4.64 2.75
C ASN A 75 11.12 3.43 3.63
N TRP A 76 10.16 2.53 3.87
CA TRP A 76 10.44 1.33 4.64
C TRP A 76 11.32 0.37 3.85
N GLY A 77 12.27 -0.22 4.56
CA GLY A 77 13.06 -1.34 4.05
C GLY A 77 12.42 -2.69 4.40
N GLU A 78 13.11 -3.77 4.03
CA GLU A 78 12.64 -5.13 4.28
C GLU A 78 12.39 -5.41 5.77
N LYS A 79 13.18 -4.81 6.66
CA LYS A 79 13.03 -5.01 8.10
C LYS A 79 11.72 -4.45 8.65
N GLU A 80 11.34 -3.27 8.22
CA GLU A 80 10.09 -2.64 8.62
C GLU A 80 8.89 -3.39 8.04
N TRP A 81 8.96 -3.77 6.77
CA TRP A 81 7.92 -4.57 6.12
C TRP A 81 7.79 -5.97 6.75
N ASP A 82 8.90 -6.62 7.09
CA ASP A 82 8.87 -7.91 7.79
C ASP A 82 8.13 -7.82 9.12
N LEU A 83 8.39 -6.77 9.88
CA LEU A 83 7.69 -6.51 11.14
C LEU A 83 6.20 -6.26 10.94
N ASP A 84 5.83 -5.53 9.89
CA ASP A 84 4.43 -5.23 9.57
C ASP A 84 3.67 -6.51 9.17
N PHE A 85 4.25 -7.34 8.29
CA PHE A 85 3.67 -8.65 7.95
C PHE A 85 3.52 -9.56 9.17
N GLN A 86 4.49 -9.55 10.09
CA GLN A 86 4.37 -10.27 11.36
C GLN A 86 3.19 -9.76 12.18
N HIS A 87 3.01 -8.44 12.27
CA HIS A 87 1.90 -7.83 13.00
C HIS A 87 0.54 -8.14 12.35
N MET A 88 0.45 -8.02 11.03
CA MET A 88 -0.75 -8.42 10.28
C MET A 88 -1.12 -9.87 10.59
N LYS A 89 -0.16 -10.79 10.51
CA LYS A 89 -0.40 -12.20 10.82
C LYS A 89 -0.88 -12.41 12.25
N ARG A 90 -0.28 -11.72 13.21
CA ARG A 90 -0.63 -11.82 14.64
C ARG A 90 -2.07 -11.41 14.92
N ILE A 91 -2.61 -10.42 14.20
CA ILE A 91 -4.00 -9.97 14.37
C ILE A 91 -5.01 -10.75 13.52
N GLY A 92 -4.54 -11.75 12.74
CA GLY A 92 -5.40 -12.66 11.98
C GLY A 92 -5.57 -12.31 10.51
N ILE A 93 -4.78 -11.39 9.97
CA ILE A 93 -4.73 -11.13 8.53
C ILE A 93 -3.98 -12.30 7.87
N ASP A 94 -4.59 -12.87 6.84
CA ASP A 94 -4.02 -13.95 6.02
C ASP A 94 -3.97 -13.58 4.53
N THR A 95 -4.50 -12.43 4.17
CA THR A 95 -4.60 -11.95 2.79
C THR A 95 -4.13 -10.50 2.70
N VAL A 96 -3.15 -10.26 1.86
CA VAL A 96 -2.61 -8.93 1.55
C VAL A 96 -2.90 -8.61 0.09
N ILE A 97 -3.46 -7.44 -0.16
CA ILE A 97 -3.80 -6.97 -1.49
C ILE A 97 -2.96 -5.73 -1.78
N MET A 98 -2.01 -5.83 -2.68
CA MET A 98 -1.33 -4.64 -3.17
C MET A 98 -2.31 -3.81 -4.01
N ILE A 99 -2.53 -2.55 -3.64
CA ILE A 99 -3.55 -1.73 -4.29
C ILE A 99 -3.20 -1.44 -5.75
N ARG A 100 -1.91 -1.25 -6.05
CA ARG A 100 -1.38 -1.07 -7.41
C ARG A 100 0.11 -1.33 -7.47
N SER A 101 0.58 -1.87 -8.58
CA SER A 101 2.01 -2.13 -8.80
C SER A 101 2.78 -0.93 -9.36
N GLY A 102 2.10 0.12 -9.68
CA GLY A 102 2.66 1.38 -10.15
C GLY A 102 1.59 2.43 -10.36
N TYR A 103 1.99 3.69 -10.32
CA TYR A 103 1.15 4.83 -10.60
C TYR A 103 1.92 5.85 -11.45
N ARG A 104 1.40 6.19 -12.62
CA ARG A 104 2.07 7.07 -13.57
C ARG A 104 3.49 6.57 -13.88
N LYS A 105 4.53 7.27 -13.41
CA LYS A 105 5.94 6.90 -13.69
C LYS A 105 6.59 6.07 -12.60
N PHE A 106 6.01 5.99 -11.41
CA PHE A 106 6.58 5.21 -10.31
C PHE A 106 6.04 3.78 -10.33
N ILE A 107 6.94 2.78 -10.27
CA ILE A 107 6.61 1.36 -10.26
C ILE A 107 7.34 0.65 -9.12
N THR A 108 6.82 -0.49 -8.68
CA THR A 108 7.30 -1.22 -7.50
C THR A 108 8.17 -2.44 -7.83
N TYR A 109 8.37 -2.74 -9.09
CA TYR A 109 9.14 -3.89 -9.55
C TYR A 109 9.84 -3.59 -10.90
N PRO A 110 10.89 -4.35 -11.30
CA PRO A 110 11.70 -4.07 -12.49
C PRO A 110 11.03 -4.50 -13.80
N SER A 111 9.86 -3.93 -14.09
CA SER A 111 9.17 -4.15 -15.35
C SER A 111 10.00 -3.63 -16.52
N LYS A 112 10.38 -4.51 -17.44
CA LYS A 112 11.10 -4.14 -18.67
C LYS A 112 10.24 -3.24 -19.55
N TYR A 113 8.95 -3.56 -19.66
CA TYR A 113 8.01 -2.78 -20.45
C TYR A 113 7.84 -1.36 -19.92
N LEU A 114 7.55 -1.21 -18.62
CA LEU A 114 7.30 0.09 -18.01
C LEU A 114 8.57 0.95 -17.91
N LEU A 115 9.74 0.34 -17.60
CA LEU A 115 11.04 1.04 -17.65
C LEU A 115 11.32 1.56 -19.05
N GLY A 116 11.01 0.78 -20.09
CA GLY A 116 11.11 1.21 -21.50
C GLY A 116 10.17 2.37 -21.85
N LYS A 117 9.10 2.58 -21.08
CA LYS A 117 8.18 3.73 -21.20
C LYS A 117 8.62 4.94 -20.34
N GLY A 118 9.79 4.87 -19.71
CA GLY A 118 10.34 5.94 -18.88
C GLY A 118 9.81 5.98 -17.45
N CYS A 119 9.28 4.86 -16.96
CA CYS A 119 8.99 4.68 -15.54
C CYS A 119 10.28 4.49 -14.74
N TYR A 120 10.21 4.69 -13.43
CA TYR A 120 11.29 4.46 -12.49
C TYR A 120 10.79 3.69 -11.26
N MET A 121 11.71 2.99 -10.59
CA MET A 121 11.43 2.18 -9.42
C MET A 121 12.44 2.48 -8.30
N PRO A 122 12.15 2.10 -7.04
CA PRO A 122 13.14 2.11 -5.97
C PRO A 122 14.25 1.07 -6.26
N SER A 123 15.32 1.12 -5.46
CA SER A 123 16.45 0.18 -5.58
C SER A 123 16.09 -1.27 -5.24
N VAL A 124 14.94 -1.49 -4.66
CA VAL A 124 14.43 -2.80 -4.21
C VAL A 124 13.25 -3.21 -5.06
N ASP A 125 13.20 -4.48 -5.45
CA ASP A 125 12.01 -5.11 -6.01
C ASP A 125 11.00 -5.37 -4.88
N LEU A 126 10.03 -4.46 -4.74
CA LEU A 126 9.04 -4.54 -3.67
C LEU A 126 8.07 -5.71 -3.86
N VAL A 127 7.77 -6.08 -5.10
CA VAL A 127 6.87 -7.21 -5.39
C VAL A 127 7.52 -8.52 -4.98
N ASP A 128 8.80 -8.73 -5.32
CA ASP A 128 9.56 -9.90 -4.85
C ASP A 128 9.59 -9.95 -3.30
N MET A 129 9.87 -8.83 -2.67
CA MET A 129 9.92 -8.72 -1.22
C MET A 129 8.59 -9.07 -0.57
N TYR A 130 7.48 -8.51 -1.04
CA TYR A 130 6.15 -8.78 -0.47
C TYR A 130 5.71 -10.24 -0.66
N LEU A 131 6.01 -10.82 -1.80
CA LEU A 131 5.71 -12.24 -2.07
C LEU A 131 6.51 -13.17 -1.15
N ARG A 132 7.79 -12.88 -0.92
CA ARG A 132 8.63 -13.62 0.05
C ARG A 132 8.11 -13.48 1.49
N LEU A 133 7.73 -12.28 1.89
CA LEU A 133 7.17 -12.04 3.21
C LEU A 133 5.81 -12.72 3.38
N ALA A 134 4.96 -12.68 2.37
CA ALA A 134 3.69 -13.41 2.37
C ALA A 134 3.91 -14.92 2.53
N GLU A 135 4.88 -15.51 1.82
CA GLU A 135 5.24 -16.93 2.03
C GLU A 135 5.74 -17.20 3.45
N LYS A 136 6.66 -16.37 3.94
CA LYS A 136 7.23 -16.49 5.29
C LYS A 136 6.15 -16.56 6.37
N TYR A 137 5.09 -15.76 6.23
CA TYR A 137 3.99 -15.69 7.20
C TYR A 137 2.76 -16.51 6.82
N ASN A 138 2.85 -17.35 5.78
CA ASN A 138 1.73 -18.16 5.26
C ASN A 138 0.49 -17.29 5.01
N MET A 139 0.66 -16.29 4.18
CA MET A 139 -0.37 -15.35 3.74
C MET A 139 -0.54 -15.45 2.23
N LYS A 140 -1.69 -15.02 1.70
CA LYS A 140 -1.92 -14.84 0.28
C LYS A 140 -1.66 -13.40 -0.11
N PHE A 141 -1.00 -13.21 -1.24
CA PHE A 141 -0.73 -11.91 -1.83
C PHE A 141 -1.47 -11.77 -3.16
N TYR A 142 -2.23 -10.70 -3.31
CA TYR A 142 -2.92 -10.36 -4.54
C TYR A 142 -2.23 -9.17 -5.20
N PHE A 143 -1.83 -9.38 -6.44
CA PHE A 143 -1.11 -8.39 -7.22
C PHE A 143 -2.06 -7.34 -7.79
N GLY A 144 -1.90 -6.08 -7.41
CA GLY A 144 -2.62 -4.95 -7.99
C GLY A 144 -2.02 -4.52 -9.32
N LEU A 145 -2.87 -4.37 -10.33
CA LEU A 145 -2.45 -3.99 -11.66
C LEU A 145 -1.86 -2.57 -11.68
N TYR A 146 -1.19 -2.24 -12.77
CA TYR A 146 -0.61 -0.92 -12.97
C TYR A 146 -1.68 0.12 -13.28
N ASP A 147 -1.58 1.28 -12.64
CA ASP A 147 -2.44 2.45 -12.85
C ASP A 147 -1.65 3.49 -13.66
N THR A 148 -2.03 3.72 -14.92
CA THR A 148 -1.35 4.67 -15.79
C THR A 148 -1.55 6.12 -15.33
N GLY A 149 -2.58 6.38 -14.54
CA GLY A 149 -3.05 7.71 -14.18
C GLY A 149 -3.82 8.44 -15.29
N HIS A 150 -3.83 7.91 -16.50
CA HIS A 150 -4.52 8.53 -17.64
C HIS A 150 -6.05 8.50 -17.46
N TYR A 151 -6.58 7.43 -16.94
CA TYR A 151 -7.99 7.28 -16.63
C TYR A 151 -8.53 8.39 -15.73
N TRP A 152 -7.76 8.82 -14.74
CA TRP A 152 -8.20 9.87 -13.81
C TRP A 152 -8.46 11.21 -14.50
N ASP A 153 -7.68 11.49 -15.55
CA ASP A 153 -7.79 12.73 -16.32
C ASP A 153 -8.87 12.65 -17.42
N THR A 154 -9.02 11.48 -18.05
CA THR A 154 -9.82 11.31 -19.28
C THR A 154 -11.11 10.51 -19.10
N ARG A 155 -11.22 9.71 -18.06
CA ARG A 155 -12.27 8.71 -17.86
C ARG A 155 -12.31 7.62 -18.94
N ASP A 156 -11.20 7.40 -19.62
CA ASP A 156 -11.02 6.39 -20.66
C ASP A 156 -10.08 5.29 -20.16
N MET A 157 -10.54 4.05 -20.24
CA MET A 157 -9.85 2.86 -19.77
C MET A 157 -8.90 2.23 -20.81
N SER A 158 -8.78 2.81 -21.99
CA SER A 158 -8.01 2.19 -23.09
C SER A 158 -6.52 2.00 -22.76
N TRP A 159 -5.92 2.99 -22.08
CA TRP A 159 -4.53 2.92 -21.65
C TRP A 159 -4.32 1.89 -20.54
N GLU A 160 -5.27 1.78 -19.63
CA GLU A 160 -5.22 0.77 -18.57
C GLU A 160 -5.18 -0.64 -19.15
N VAL A 161 -6.01 -0.88 -20.19
CA VAL A 161 -6.02 -2.17 -20.90
C VAL A 161 -4.72 -2.39 -21.68
N GLU A 162 -4.26 -1.37 -22.42
CA GLU A 162 -3.04 -1.48 -23.25
C GLU A 162 -1.81 -1.81 -22.40
N TYR A 163 -1.58 -1.05 -21.32
CA TYR A 163 -0.40 -1.22 -20.50
C TYR A 163 -0.44 -2.51 -19.70
N ASN A 164 -1.60 -2.81 -19.09
CA ASN A 164 -1.73 -4.02 -18.27
C ASN A 164 -1.65 -5.31 -19.07
N LYS A 165 -1.90 -5.28 -20.36
CA LYS A 165 -1.65 -6.44 -21.23
C LYS A 165 -0.21 -6.96 -21.08
N TYR A 166 0.77 -6.07 -21.09
CA TYR A 166 2.18 -6.44 -20.94
C TYR A 166 2.57 -6.70 -19.46
N VAL A 167 2.01 -5.92 -18.55
CA VAL A 167 2.25 -6.07 -17.10
C VAL A 167 1.79 -7.43 -16.61
N ILE A 168 0.61 -7.89 -16.98
CA ILE A 168 0.05 -9.18 -16.55
C ILE A 168 0.96 -10.32 -16.98
N ASP A 169 1.36 -10.35 -18.27
CA ASP A 169 2.23 -11.39 -18.79
C ASP A 169 3.62 -11.38 -18.12
N GLU A 170 4.20 -10.18 -17.97
CA GLU A 170 5.53 -10.01 -17.36
C GLU A 170 5.54 -10.44 -15.89
N VAL A 171 4.53 -10.05 -15.14
CA VAL A 171 4.42 -10.38 -13.72
C VAL A 171 4.19 -11.86 -13.51
N TRP A 172 3.33 -12.50 -14.30
CA TRP A 172 3.12 -13.93 -14.18
C TRP A 172 4.39 -14.72 -14.49
N ASN A 173 5.07 -14.37 -15.57
CA ASN A 173 6.32 -15.03 -15.96
C ASN A 173 7.46 -14.81 -14.96
N THR A 174 7.43 -13.72 -14.20
CA THR A 174 8.49 -13.38 -13.23
C THR A 174 8.23 -13.95 -11.85
N TYR A 175 6.97 -13.88 -11.38
CA TYR A 175 6.63 -14.17 -9.99
C TYR A 175 5.58 -15.26 -9.82
N GLY A 176 4.70 -15.46 -10.80
CA GLY A 176 3.50 -16.28 -10.67
C GLY A 176 3.76 -17.71 -10.21
N GLU A 177 4.61 -18.43 -10.92
CA GLU A 177 4.97 -19.80 -10.57
C GLU A 177 6.07 -19.90 -9.50
N LYS A 178 6.81 -18.81 -9.30
CA LYS A 178 7.91 -18.75 -8.33
C LYS A 178 7.41 -18.75 -6.89
N TYR A 179 6.27 -18.09 -6.62
CA TYR A 179 5.76 -17.86 -5.28
C TYR A 179 4.39 -18.50 -5.04
N LYS A 180 4.30 -19.42 -4.09
CA LYS A 180 3.02 -20.04 -3.66
C LYS A 180 2.09 -19.04 -2.96
N SER A 181 2.65 -17.94 -2.48
CA SER A 181 1.91 -16.83 -1.89
C SER A 181 1.14 -16.02 -2.93
N PHE A 182 1.48 -16.11 -4.24
CA PHE A 182 0.74 -15.44 -5.29
C PHE A 182 -0.70 -15.97 -5.34
N GLY A 183 -1.63 -15.23 -4.75
CA GLY A 183 -3.01 -15.67 -4.53
C GLY A 183 -3.97 -15.28 -5.65
N GLY A 184 -3.59 -14.31 -6.47
CA GLY A 184 -4.44 -13.81 -7.55
C GLY A 184 -4.17 -12.34 -7.87
N TRP A 185 -5.18 -11.70 -8.48
CA TRP A 185 -5.05 -10.40 -9.11
C TRP A 185 -6.07 -9.40 -8.55
N TYR A 186 -5.66 -8.15 -8.45
CA TYR A 186 -6.54 -7.04 -8.13
C TYR A 186 -6.48 -6.00 -9.26
N ILE A 187 -7.63 -5.69 -9.85
CA ILE A 187 -7.73 -4.63 -10.86
C ILE A 187 -7.88 -3.30 -10.15
N SER A 188 -6.82 -2.52 -10.17
CA SER A 188 -6.60 -1.36 -9.29
C SER A 188 -7.46 -0.15 -9.61
N THR A 189 -8.09 -0.10 -10.79
CA THR A 189 -8.78 1.09 -11.25
C THR A 189 -10.15 1.24 -10.59
N GLU A 190 -10.32 2.25 -9.80
CA GLU A 190 -11.62 2.67 -9.27
C GLU A 190 -12.43 3.35 -10.37
N ILE A 191 -13.72 3.03 -10.46
CA ILE A 191 -14.59 3.55 -11.50
C ILE A 191 -15.71 4.43 -10.94
N SER A 192 -16.24 5.28 -11.80
CA SER A 192 -17.42 6.08 -11.52
C SER A 192 -18.53 5.79 -12.55
N ARG A 193 -19.71 6.30 -12.32
CA ARG A 193 -20.82 6.19 -13.28
C ARG A 193 -20.49 6.75 -14.66
N ASN A 194 -19.52 7.66 -14.74
CA ASN A 194 -19.12 8.32 -15.98
C ASN A 194 -17.95 7.62 -16.67
N THR A 195 -17.47 6.49 -16.15
CA THR A 195 -16.34 5.75 -16.74
C THR A 195 -16.78 5.08 -18.02
N LYS A 196 -16.15 5.47 -19.12
CA LYS A 196 -16.42 4.86 -20.43
C LYS A 196 -15.67 3.54 -20.56
N GLY A 197 -16.35 2.51 -21.06
CA GLY A 197 -15.72 1.22 -21.37
C GLY A 197 -15.31 0.37 -20.18
N ALA A 198 -15.69 0.73 -18.94
CA ALA A 198 -15.26 0.05 -17.71
C ALA A 198 -15.51 -1.47 -17.72
N ILE A 199 -16.72 -1.89 -18.08
CA ILE A 199 -17.09 -3.32 -18.10
C ILE A 199 -16.22 -4.09 -19.10
N GLY A 200 -16.04 -3.54 -20.31
CA GLY A 200 -15.18 -4.16 -21.33
C GLY A 200 -13.71 -4.23 -20.91
N ALA A 201 -13.20 -3.17 -20.29
CA ALA A 201 -11.84 -3.12 -19.76
C ALA A 201 -11.62 -4.15 -18.66
N PHE A 202 -12.51 -4.21 -17.67
CA PHE A 202 -12.44 -5.19 -16.58
C PHE A 202 -12.56 -6.64 -17.09
N HIS A 203 -13.45 -6.87 -18.07
CA HIS A 203 -13.55 -8.17 -18.71
C HIS A 203 -12.22 -8.57 -19.39
N THR A 204 -11.64 -7.66 -20.18
CA THR A 204 -10.39 -7.92 -20.91
C THR A 204 -9.23 -8.21 -19.97
N MET A 205 -8.98 -7.34 -19.01
CA MET A 205 -7.88 -7.51 -18.04
C MET A 205 -8.12 -8.73 -17.15
N GLY A 206 -9.33 -8.89 -16.62
CA GLY A 206 -9.68 -10.02 -15.76
C GLY A 206 -9.60 -11.38 -16.49
N LYS A 207 -9.98 -11.42 -17.75
CA LYS A 207 -9.83 -12.62 -18.58
C LYS A 207 -8.34 -12.96 -18.76
N GLN A 208 -7.51 -12.00 -19.14
CA GLN A 208 -6.08 -12.23 -19.31
C GLN A 208 -5.41 -12.69 -18.02
N CYS A 209 -5.71 -12.04 -16.88
CA CYS A 209 -5.22 -12.49 -15.57
C CYS A 209 -5.51 -13.97 -15.32
N LYS A 210 -6.73 -14.41 -15.59
CA LYS A 210 -7.13 -15.82 -15.42
C LYS A 210 -6.45 -16.74 -16.43
N ASP A 211 -6.38 -16.32 -17.68
CA ASP A 211 -5.78 -17.13 -18.74
C ASP A 211 -4.30 -17.44 -18.44
N VAL A 212 -3.50 -16.44 -18.05
CA VAL A 212 -2.08 -16.65 -17.78
C VAL A 212 -1.83 -17.43 -16.50
N SER A 213 -2.72 -17.34 -15.51
CA SER A 213 -2.52 -17.90 -14.17
C SER A 213 -3.29 -19.21 -13.91
N GLY A 214 -3.86 -19.81 -14.96
CA GLY A 214 -4.63 -21.05 -14.79
C GLY A 214 -5.90 -20.87 -13.96
N GLY A 215 -6.50 -19.67 -13.97
CA GLY A 215 -7.77 -19.39 -13.33
C GLY A 215 -7.70 -18.82 -11.92
N LEU A 216 -6.57 -18.26 -11.50
CA LEU A 216 -6.48 -17.59 -10.19
C LEU A 216 -7.55 -16.49 -10.02
N PRO A 217 -8.01 -16.25 -8.80
CA PRO A 217 -9.03 -15.24 -8.51
C PRO A 217 -8.63 -13.85 -9.00
N THR A 218 -9.62 -13.13 -9.52
CA THR A 218 -9.47 -11.72 -9.89
C THR A 218 -10.62 -10.95 -9.25
N PHE A 219 -10.34 -9.84 -8.60
CA PHE A 219 -11.36 -8.99 -8.02
C PHE A 219 -11.07 -7.50 -8.19
N ILE A 220 -12.09 -6.71 -7.93
CA ILE A 220 -12.10 -5.24 -8.00
C ILE A 220 -12.70 -4.69 -6.71
N SER A 221 -12.41 -3.42 -6.45
CA SER A 221 -13.12 -2.59 -5.48
C SER A 221 -13.80 -1.48 -6.27
N PRO A 222 -15.12 -1.55 -6.46
CA PRO A 222 -15.86 -0.56 -7.25
C PRO A 222 -16.01 0.77 -6.51
#